data_9e7fcb0b2737fd7aca1a726ceb09d274
#
_entry.id   9e7fcb0b2737fd7aca1a726ceb09d274
#
_cell.length_a   1.000
_cell.length_b   1.000
_cell.length_c   1.000
_cell.angle_alpha   90.00
_cell.angle_beta   90.00
_cell.angle_gamma   90.00
#
_symmetry.space_group_name_H-M   'P 1'
#
loop_
_entity.id
_entity.type
_entity.pdbx_description
1 polymer ?
#
loop_
_entity_poly.entity_id
_entity_poly.type
_entity_poly.pdbx_seq_one_letter_code
_entity_poly.pdbx_strand_id
1 'polypeptide(L)'
;MTTSMNPVLQFAFLFFLTSQVCLGQPGLPLSHALMDSEGAIIRTDTTQKTVSLIFSADEFGEGAVKILDVLKYQKVPASFFLTGNFLRNPQFMELIVRMVLDGHYLGPHSDRHLLYNTWEKQDSILVTRREFRRDLRGNLRELKLAGIPRREVRDFLPPYEWYNSTICRWSEELGLRVINFTPGTGTNADYTTPDMASYKSSEHLMERLLRFEETNSLGLRGAILLIHLGTHPDRTDKFYDRLGDLIQELKARGYKFERF
;
A
#
# COMPACT_ATOMS: atom_id res chain seq x y z
N MET A 1 29.39 35.78 65.08
CA MET A 1 29.24 34.42 64.56
C MET A 1 28.13 34.45 63.54
N THR A 2 28.49 34.68 62.30
CA THR A 2 27.54 34.81 61.17
C THR A 2 27.65 33.56 60.29
N THR A 3 26.60 32.77 60.28
CA THR A 3 26.47 31.61 59.43
C THR A 3 25.94 32.01 58.04
N SER A 4 26.77 31.82 57.06
CA SER A 4 26.47 32.04 55.64
C SER A 4 25.61 30.87 55.12
N MET A 5 24.43 31.16 54.55
CA MET A 5 23.59 30.24 53.77
C MET A 5 23.97 30.34 52.30
N ASN A 6 24.36 29.20 51.73
CA ASN A 6 24.53 29.05 50.28
C ASN A 6 23.16 28.92 49.59
N PRO A 7 22.89 29.62 48.47
CA PRO A 7 21.72 29.33 47.63
C PRO A 7 22.02 28.24 46.62
N VAL A 8 21.26 27.14 46.72
CA VAL A 8 21.22 26.09 45.74
C VAL A 8 20.43 26.59 44.50
N LEU A 9 21.13 26.74 43.38
CA LEU A 9 20.55 27.11 42.12
C LEU A 9 19.88 25.84 41.52
N GLN A 10 18.55 25.77 41.55
CA GLN A 10 17.79 24.78 40.83
C GLN A 10 17.62 25.21 39.36
N PHE A 11 18.35 24.53 38.45
CA PHE A 11 18.10 24.64 37.01
C PHE A 11 16.91 23.72 36.66
N ALA A 12 15.74 24.34 36.47
CA ALA A 12 14.60 23.64 35.85
C ALA A 12 14.82 23.58 34.33
N PHE A 13 15.19 22.40 33.82
CA PHE A 13 15.15 22.13 32.39
C PHE A 13 13.69 21.99 31.96
N LEU A 14 13.13 23.00 31.34
CA LEU A 14 11.86 22.93 30.61
C LEU A 14 12.11 22.15 29.29
N PHE A 15 11.75 20.90 29.27
CA PHE A 15 11.61 20.15 28.01
C PHE A 15 10.37 20.68 27.27
N PHE A 16 10.58 21.54 26.29
CA PHE A 16 9.56 21.82 25.28
C PHE A 16 9.41 20.58 24.38
N LEU A 17 8.45 19.72 24.70
CA LEU A 17 7.94 18.75 23.74
C LEU A 17 7.20 19.54 22.65
N THR A 18 7.89 19.87 21.56
CA THR A 18 7.22 20.27 20.32
C THR A 18 6.57 19.03 19.76
N SER A 19 5.30 18.82 20.08
CA SER A 19 4.46 17.89 19.33
C SER A 19 4.40 18.41 17.89
N GLN A 20 5.20 17.85 16.99
CA GLN A 20 4.97 18.00 15.57
C GLN A 20 3.60 17.37 15.29
N VAL A 21 2.60 18.23 15.17
CA VAL A 21 1.31 17.86 14.60
C VAL A 21 1.64 17.42 13.17
N CYS A 22 1.62 16.13 12.93
CA CYS A 22 1.67 15.56 11.60
C CYS A 22 0.38 16.02 10.90
N LEU A 23 0.43 17.19 10.26
CA LEU A 23 -0.62 17.63 9.36
C LEU A 23 -0.65 16.59 8.24
N GLY A 24 -1.73 15.81 8.19
CA GLY A 24 -1.95 14.79 7.15
C GLY A 24 -1.64 15.42 5.79
N GLN A 25 -0.71 14.84 5.05
CA GLN A 25 -0.36 15.32 3.73
C GLN A 25 -1.61 15.26 2.84
N PRO A 26 -1.87 16.26 2.00
CA PRO A 26 -2.96 16.19 1.04
C PRO A 26 -2.74 14.96 0.16
N GLY A 27 -3.80 14.17 -0.03
CA GLY A 27 -3.74 13.00 -0.91
C GLY A 27 -3.29 13.41 -2.32
N LEU A 28 -2.72 12.48 -3.07
CA LEU A 28 -2.19 12.70 -4.41
C LEU A 28 -3.17 13.48 -5.29
N PRO A 29 -2.73 14.55 -5.98
CA PRO A 29 -3.56 15.26 -6.93
C PRO A 29 -3.89 14.35 -8.12
N LEU A 30 -5.16 14.30 -8.53
CA LEU A 30 -5.63 13.43 -9.61
C LEU A 30 -5.68 14.09 -10.98
N SER A 31 -5.23 15.32 -11.12
CA SER A 31 -5.36 16.11 -12.37
C SER A 31 -4.72 15.44 -13.59
N HIS A 32 -3.77 14.56 -13.39
CA HIS A 32 -3.05 13.83 -14.45
C HIS A 32 -3.02 12.32 -14.22
N ALA A 33 -3.92 11.80 -13.36
CA ALA A 33 -4.08 10.39 -13.15
C ALA A 33 -4.73 9.71 -14.37
N LEU A 34 -4.33 8.46 -14.64
CA LEU A 34 -5.03 7.62 -15.60
C LEU A 34 -5.95 6.65 -14.87
N MET A 35 -7.15 6.53 -15.39
CA MET A 35 -8.16 5.56 -14.96
C MET A 35 -8.32 4.47 -16.03
N ASP A 36 -8.70 3.28 -15.59
CA ASP A 36 -9.17 2.24 -16.51
C ASP A 36 -10.64 2.47 -16.94
N SER A 37 -11.16 1.56 -17.76
CA SER A 37 -12.55 1.61 -18.24
C SER A 37 -13.59 1.47 -17.12
N GLU A 38 -13.22 0.89 -15.99
CA GLU A 38 -14.10 0.65 -14.84
C GLU A 38 -14.11 1.83 -13.84
N GLY A 39 -13.18 2.78 -13.98
CA GLY A 39 -13.09 3.96 -13.15
C GLY A 39 -12.06 3.87 -12.01
N ALA A 40 -11.21 2.85 -11.99
CA ALA A 40 -10.12 2.76 -11.02
C ALA A 40 -8.87 3.51 -11.50
N ILE A 41 -8.17 4.14 -10.56
CA ILE A 41 -6.90 4.80 -10.83
C ILE A 41 -5.82 3.73 -11.03
N ILE A 42 -5.22 3.70 -12.22
CA ILE A 42 -4.15 2.76 -12.59
C ILE A 42 -2.79 3.44 -12.77
N ARG A 43 -2.75 4.75 -12.76
CA ARG A 43 -1.54 5.58 -12.64
C ARG A 43 -1.90 6.86 -11.88
N THR A 44 -0.97 7.34 -11.09
CA THR A 44 -1.06 8.63 -10.39
C THR A 44 -0.72 9.77 -11.36
N ASP A 45 0.19 10.70 -11.04
CA ASP A 45 0.57 11.79 -11.95
C ASP A 45 1.51 11.30 -13.06
N THR A 46 1.00 11.20 -14.30
CA THR A 46 1.77 10.75 -15.47
C THR A 46 2.75 11.80 -16.00
N THR A 47 2.70 13.03 -15.52
CA THR A 47 3.65 14.10 -15.90
C THR A 47 4.96 14.02 -15.14
N GLN A 48 4.98 13.31 -14.00
CA GLN A 48 6.12 13.20 -13.12
C GLN A 48 6.78 11.81 -13.21
N LYS A 49 8.09 11.75 -13.03
CA LYS A 49 8.82 10.48 -12.84
C LYS A 49 8.64 9.99 -11.39
N THR A 50 7.40 9.68 -11.02
CA THR A 50 7.05 9.10 -9.73
C THR A 50 6.55 7.68 -9.88
N VAL A 51 6.71 6.86 -8.85
CA VAL A 51 6.22 5.49 -8.73
C VAL A 51 5.62 5.32 -7.35
N SER A 52 4.44 4.71 -7.28
CA SER A 52 3.81 4.31 -6.02
C SER A 52 4.03 2.81 -5.79
N LEU A 53 4.80 2.45 -4.77
CA LEU A 53 4.87 1.07 -4.30
C LEU A 53 3.66 0.80 -3.41
N ILE A 54 2.87 -0.20 -3.77
CA ILE A 54 1.75 -0.66 -2.96
C ILE A 54 1.94 -2.13 -2.56
N PHE A 55 1.57 -2.45 -1.34
CA PHE A 55 1.65 -3.79 -0.79
C PHE A 55 0.26 -4.22 -0.33
N SER A 56 -0.18 -5.40 -0.78
CA SER A 56 -1.43 -6.01 -0.30
C SER A 56 -1.16 -7.17 0.65
N ALA A 57 -2.06 -7.38 1.61
CA ALA A 57 -2.00 -8.53 2.52
C ALA A 57 -3.39 -8.95 3.01
N ASP A 58 -3.59 -10.27 3.07
CA ASP A 58 -4.72 -10.94 3.71
C ASP A 58 -4.23 -11.98 4.74
N GLU A 59 -3.78 -13.12 4.26
CA GLU A 59 -3.34 -14.25 5.09
C GLU A 59 -1.85 -14.21 5.39
N PHE A 60 -1.04 -13.84 4.39
CA PHE A 60 0.42 -13.90 4.44
C PHE A 60 1.03 -12.52 4.72
N GLY A 61 2.09 -12.50 5.52
CA GLY A 61 2.80 -11.27 5.88
C GLY A 61 4.26 -11.50 6.26
N GLU A 62 4.82 -12.66 5.88
CA GLU A 62 6.18 -13.06 6.25
C GLU A 62 7.26 -12.14 5.68
N GLY A 63 6.98 -11.45 4.57
CA GLY A 63 7.90 -10.48 3.96
C GLY A 63 7.93 -9.11 4.65
N ALA A 64 6.96 -8.83 5.55
CA ALA A 64 6.74 -7.49 6.09
C ALA A 64 7.96 -6.88 6.77
N VAL A 65 8.67 -7.64 7.60
CA VAL A 65 9.87 -7.15 8.30
C VAL A 65 10.91 -6.68 7.30
N LYS A 66 11.22 -7.52 6.32
CA LYS A 66 12.22 -7.22 5.29
C LYS A 66 11.81 -6.03 4.41
N ILE A 67 10.54 -6.00 3.99
CA ILE A 67 9.99 -4.90 3.20
C ILE A 67 10.15 -3.57 3.96
N LEU A 68 9.72 -3.53 5.23
CA LEU A 68 9.81 -2.32 6.06
C LEU A 68 11.26 -1.90 6.32
N ASP A 69 12.19 -2.86 6.52
CA ASP A 69 13.61 -2.56 6.66
C ASP A 69 14.18 -1.92 5.40
N VAL A 70 13.88 -2.48 4.23
CA VAL A 70 14.33 -1.94 2.93
C VAL A 70 13.75 -0.55 2.69
N LEU A 71 12.44 -0.35 2.90
CA LEU A 71 11.79 0.94 2.71
C LEU A 71 12.40 2.01 3.61
N LYS A 72 12.64 1.68 4.89
CA LYS A 72 13.27 2.58 5.86
C LYS A 72 14.70 2.91 5.48
N TYR A 73 15.52 1.92 5.16
CA TYR A 73 16.91 2.12 4.74
C TYR A 73 17.00 2.97 3.47
N GLN A 74 16.15 2.70 2.50
CA GLN A 74 16.08 3.41 1.23
C GLN A 74 15.37 4.77 1.33
N LYS A 75 14.72 5.09 2.47
CA LYS A 75 13.89 6.29 2.69
C LYS A 75 12.77 6.42 1.64
N VAL A 76 12.07 5.33 1.39
CA VAL A 76 10.99 5.24 0.41
C VAL A 76 9.65 5.15 1.13
N PRO A 77 8.71 6.09 0.90
CA PRO A 77 7.35 5.96 1.34
C PRO A 77 6.61 4.91 0.50
N ALA A 78 5.68 4.19 1.11
CA ALA A 78 4.87 3.18 0.44
C ALA A 78 3.44 3.18 0.97
N SER A 79 2.56 2.39 0.33
CA SER A 79 1.17 2.24 0.75
C SER A 79 0.85 0.76 0.98
N PHE A 80 0.17 0.47 2.07
CA PHE A 80 -0.22 -0.88 2.47
C PHE A 80 -1.73 -1.00 2.44
N PHE A 81 -2.24 -1.95 1.68
CA PHE A 81 -3.67 -2.25 1.57
C PHE A 81 -3.95 -3.57 2.28
N LEU A 82 -4.56 -3.47 3.46
CA LEU A 82 -4.66 -4.58 4.41
C LEU A 82 -6.11 -4.99 4.58
N THR A 83 -6.37 -6.31 4.58
CA THR A 83 -7.71 -6.81 4.90
C THR A 83 -8.02 -6.66 6.40
N GLY A 84 -9.31 -6.74 6.74
CA GLY A 84 -9.71 -6.85 8.14
C GLY A 84 -9.17 -8.12 8.80
N ASN A 85 -9.02 -9.22 8.05
CA ASN A 85 -8.39 -10.45 8.54
C ASN A 85 -6.96 -10.20 9.00
N PHE A 86 -6.15 -9.54 8.15
CA PHE A 86 -4.77 -9.18 8.48
C PHE A 86 -4.70 -8.24 9.71
N LEU A 87 -5.54 -7.19 9.73
CA LEU A 87 -5.56 -6.20 10.80
C LEU A 87 -5.95 -6.78 12.16
N ARG A 88 -6.80 -7.82 12.19
CA ARG A 88 -7.21 -8.51 13.43
C ARG A 88 -6.22 -9.57 13.90
N ASN A 89 -5.26 -9.97 13.06
CA ASN A 89 -4.32 -11.03 13.43
C ASN A 89 -3.25 -10.49 14.41
N PRO A 90 -3.20 -11.01 15.65
CA PRO A 90 -2.24 -10.52 16.65
C PRO A 90 -0.77 -10.65 16.22
N GLN A 91 -0.45 -11.60 15.34
CA GLN A 91 0.91 -11.81 14.83
C GLN A 91 1.44 -10.62 14.03
N PHE A 92 0.55 -9.82 13.43
CA PHE A 92 0.91 -8.70 12.59
C PHE A 92 0.80 -7.34 13.28
N MET A 93 0.35 -7.30 14.55
CA MET A 93 0.10 -6.04 15.27
C MET A 93 1.33 -5.13 15.33
N GLU A 94 2.49 -5.69 15.67
CA GLU A 94 3.74 -4.92 15.73
C GLU A 94 4.16 -4.36 14.37
N LEU A 95 3.91 -5.13 13.29
CA LEU A 95 4.19 -4.71 11.93
C LEU A 95 3.27 -3.57 11.50
N ILE A 96 1.98 -3.64 11.83
CA ILE A 96 1.00 -2.58 11.56
C ILE A 96 1.40 -1.29 12.28
N VAL A 97 1.76 -1.37 13.55
CA VAL A 97 2.26 -0.22 14.33
C VAL A 97 3.50 0.37 13.66
N ARG A 98 4.43 -0.48 13.22
CA ARG A 98 5.64 -0.04 12.53
C ARG A 98 5.33 0.67 11.21
N MET A 99 4.40 0.14 10.39
CA MET A 99 3.97 0.79 9.15
C MET A 99 3.48 2.22 9.40
N VAL A 100 2.69 2.42 10.48
CA VAL A 100 2.20 3.74 10.89
C VAL A 100 3.33 4.65 11.34
N LEU A 101 4.22 4.16 12.22
CA LEU A 101 5.33 4.95 12.77
C LEU A 101 6.37 5.34 11.71
N ASP A 102 6.61 4.48 10.73
CA ASP A 102 7.51 4.75 9.61
C ASP A 102 6.84 5.67 8.55
N GLY A 103 5.57 6.09 8.76
CA GLY A 103 4.88 7.11 7.97
C GLY A 103 4.32 6.60 6.64
N HIS A 104 4.05 5.31 6.53
CA HIS A 104 3.42 4.73 5.36
C HIS A 104 1.90 5.00 5.33
N TYR A 105 1.29 4.94 4.15
CA TYR A 105 -0.16 4.99 4.01
C TYR A 105 -0.75 3.59 4.28
N LEU A 106 -1.86 3.53 5.02
CA LEU A 106 -2.63 2.31 5.21
C LEU A 106 -4.05 2.50 4.67
N GLY A 107 -4.44 1.63 3.75
CA GLY A 107 -5.74 1.63 3.09
C GLY A 107 -6.47 0.27 3.21
N PRO A 108 -7.78 0.26 2.90
CA PRO A 108 -8.58 -0.96 2.95
C PRO A 108 -8.32 -1.88 1.75
N HIS A 109 -8.40 -3.21 2.02
CA HIS A 109 -8.36 -4.30 1.03
C HIS A 109 -9.54 -5.28 1.24
N SER A 110 -10.75 -4.77 1.63
CA SER A 110 -11.87 -5.58 2.09
C SER A 110 -11.70 -6.10 3.53
N ASP A 111 -12.80 -6.44 4.19
CA ASP A 111 -12.75 -7.03 5.54
C ASP A 111 -12.34 -8.52 5.49
N ARG A 112 -12.90 -9.26 4.52
CA ARG A 112 -12.81 -10.72 4.43
C ARG A 112 -12.24 -11.22 3.12
N HIS A 113 -11.63 -10.35 2.34
CA HIS A 113 -11.07 -10.68 1.02
C HIS A 113 -12.11 -11.31 0.08
N LEU A 114 -13.35 -10.78 0.06
CA LEU A 114 -14.43 -11.31 -0.75
C LEU A 114 -14.19 -11.08 -2.24
N LEU A 115 -14.43 -12.10 -3.06
CA LEU A 115 -14.53 -11.92 -4.50
C LEU A 115 -15.86 -11.21 -4.83
N TYR A 116 -15.79 -10.02 -5.41
CA TYR A 116 -16.98 -9.21 -5.69
C TYR A 116 -17.64 -9.52 -7.03
N ASN A 117 -16.87 -10.00 -8.00
CA ASN A 117 -17.31 -10.29 -9.37
C ASN A 117 -16.86 -11.68 -9.79
N THR A 118 -17.62 -12.35 -10.66
CA THR A 118 -17.20 -13.67 -11.16
C THR A 118 -15.96 -13.55 -12.06
N TRP A 119 -15.12 -14.57 -12.06
CA TRP A 119 -13.94 -14.62 -12.91
C TRP A 119 -14.30 -14.71 -14.40
N GLU A 120 -15.40 -15.41 -14.71
CA GLU A 120 -15.85 -15.67 -16.07
C GLU A 120 -16.46 -14.43 -16.73
N LYS A 121 -17.07 -13.57 -15.91
CA LYS A 121 -17.76 -12.37 -16.41
C LYS A 121 -17.67 -11.24 -15.41
N GLN A 122 -16.78 -10.29 -15.67
CA GLN A 122 -16.49 -9.15 -14.79
C GLN A 122 -17.72 -8.33 -14.40
N ASP A 123 -18.71 -8.20 -15.30
CA ASP A 123 -19.97 -7.50 -14.99
C ASP A 123 -20.91 -8.27 -14.04
N SER A 124 -20.67 -9.58 -13.83
CA SER A 124 -21.50 -10.40 -12.96
C SER A 124 -21.06 -10.25 -11.50
N ILE A 125 -21.89 -9.60 -10.69
CA ILE A 125 -21.60 -9.29 -9.31
C ILE A 125 -22.05 -10.43 -8.39
N LEU A 126 -21.17 -10.87 -7.48
CA LEU A 126 -21.41 -11.94 -6.50
C LEU A 126 -21.96 -11.46 -5.17
N VAL A 127 -21.89 -10.15 -4.92
CA VAL A 127 -22.31 -9.56 -3.65
C VAL A 127 -23.40 -8.51 -3.86
N THR A 128 -24.32 -8.39 -2.92
CA THR A 128 -25.24 -7.26 -2.91
C THR A 128 -24.53 -5.98 -2.46
N ARG A 129 -25.07 -4.81 -2.83
CA ARG A 129 -24.57 -3.51 -2.33
C ARG A 129 -24.52 -3.46 -0.79
N ARG A 130 -25.45 -4.11 -0.10
CA ARG A 130 -25.47 -4.18 1.36
C ARG A 130 -24.31 -5.00 1.90
N GLU A 131 -23.98 -6.13 1.29
CA GLU A 131 -22.86 -6.99 1.67
C GLU A 131 -21.53 -6.30 1.42
N PHE A 132 -21.32 -5.73 0.22
CA PHE A 132 -20.17 -4.92 -0.11
C PHE A 132 -19.93 -3.80 0.93
N ARG A 133 -20.98 -2.99 1.22
CA ARG A 133 -20.86 -1.90 2.20
C ARG A 133 -20.60 -2.39 3.61
N ARG A 134 -21.12 -3.54 4.01
CA ARG A 134 -20.84 -4.14 5.33
C ARG A 134 -19.39 -4.57 5.41
N ASP A 135 -18.92 -5.26 4.41
CA ASP A 135 -17.53 -5.74 4.31
C ASP A 135 -16.54 -4.57 4.37
N LEU A 136 -16.68 -3.60 3.48
CA LEU A 136 -15.75 -2.47 3.43
C LEU A 136 -15.79 -1.59 4.70
N ARG A 137 -16.97 -1.40 5.31
CA ARG A 137 -17.08 -0.71 6.60
C ARG A 137 -16.45 -1.51 7.74
N GLY A 138 -16.49 -2.84 7.68
CA GLY A 138 -15.76 -3.72 8.59
C GLY A 138 -14.27 -3.40 8.56
N ASN A 139 -13.68 -3.42 7.38
CA ASN A 139 -12.26 -3.12 7.19
C ASN A 139 -11.90 -1.68 7.65
N LEU A 140 -12.72 -0.68 7.31
CA LEU A 140 -12.51 0.70 7.76
C LEU A 140 -12.55 0.84 9.30
N ARG A 141 -13.36 0.02 9.97
CA ARG A 141 -13.39 -0.04 11.43
C ARG A 141 -12.09 -0.61 11.99
N GLU A 142 -11.57 -1.69 11.40
CA GLU A 142 -10.29 -2.28 11.83
C GLU A 142 -9.13 -1.31 11.62
N LEU A 143 -9.06 -0.59 10.48
CA LEU A 143 -8.09 0.49 10.28
C LEU A 143 -8.19 1.58 11.35
N LYS A 144 -9.41 1.98 11.72
CA LYS A 144 -9.62 2.95 12.81
C LYS A 144 -9.11 2.41 14.15
N LEU A 145 -9.34 1.13 14.46
CA LEU A 145 -8.83 0.50 15.68
C LEU A 145 -7.30 0.40 15.68
N ALA A 146 -6.69 0.24 14.52
CA ALA A 146 -5.23 0.32 14.33
C ALA A 146 -4.67 1.76 14.39
N GLY A 147 -5.51 2.75 14.69
CA GLY A 147 -5.09 4.15 14.87
C GLY A 147 -5.13 5.01 13.60
N ILE A 148 -5.65 4.52 12.48
CA ILE A 148 -5.74 5.27 11.22
C ILE A 148 -7.05 6.08 11.19
N PRO A 149 -7.00 7.42 11.21
CA PRO A 149 -8.19 8.25 11.14
C PRO A 149 -8.93 8.08 9.81
N ARG A 150 -10.28 7.99 9.83
CA ARG A 150 -11.08 7.83 8.61
C ARG A 150 -10.79 8.90 7.55
N ARG A 151 -10.47 10.13 7.95
CA ARG A 151 -10.16 11.24 7.03
C ARG A 151 -8.89 11.01 6.20
N GLU A 152 -8.00 10.13 6.66
CA GLU A 152 -6.74 9.77 5.99
C GLU A 152 -6.91 8.60 5.01
N VAL A 153 -8.00 7.84 5.13
CA VAL A 153 -8.30 6.68 4.29
C VAL A 153 -9.14 7.13 3.10
N ARG A 154 -8.54 7.24 1.94
CA ARG A 154 -9.19 7.74 0.71
C ARG A 154 -9.21 6.76 -0.44
N ASP A 155 -8.31 5.78 -0.43
CA ASP A 155 -8.07 4.87 -1.53
C ASP A 155 -8.33 3.44 -1.08
N PHE A 156 -8.90 2.64 -1.98
CA PHE A 156 -9.29 1.25 -1.78
C PHE A 156 -8.71 0.39 -2.90
N LEU A 157 -7.99 -0.65 -2.54
CA LEU A 157 -7.57 -1.71 -3.45
C LEU A 157 -8.56 -2.87 -3.31
N PRO A 158 -9.38 -3.19 -4.34
CA PRO A 158 -10.29 -4.33 -4.28
C PRO A 158 -9.54 -5.67 -4.17
N PRO A 159 -10.10 -6.67 -3.45
CA PRO A 159 -9.55 -8.02 -3.43
C PRO A 159 -9.34 -8.57 -4.83
N TYR A 160 -8.25 -9.32 -5.01
CA TYR A 160 -7.86 -9.92 -6.29
C TYR A 160 -7.61 -8.91 -7.42
N GLU A 161 -7.62 -7.60 -7.09
CA GLU A 161 -7.52 -6.51 -8.08
C GLU A 161 -8.60 -6.63 -9.18
N TRP A 162 -9.75 -7.28 -8.80
CA TRP A 162 -10.85 -7.63 -9.68
C TRP A 162 -12.15 -6.93 -9.25
N TYR A 163 -12.67 -6.07 -10.12
CA TYR A 163 -13.81 -5.19 -9.86
C TYR A 163 -14.46 -4.75 -11.17
N ASN A 164 -15.58 -4.06 -11.07
CA ASN A 164 -16.22 -3.36 -12.19
C ASN A 164 -16.68 -1.96 -11.78
N SER A 165 -17.23 -1.21 -12.73
CA SER A 165 -17.73 0.16 -12.53
C SER A 165 -18.79 0.27 -11.40
N THR A 166 -19.55 -0.80 -11.14
CA THR A 166 -20.50 -0.82 -10.02
C THR A 166 -19.77 -0.86 -8.67
N ILE A 167 -18.71 -1.64 -8.55
CA ILE A 167 -17.86 -1.67 -7.35
C ILE A 167 -17.17 -0.31 -7.15
N CYS A 168 -16.65 0.31 -8.21
CA CYS A 168 -16.09 1.65 -8.15
C CYS A 168 -17.11 2.66 -7.62
N ARG A 169 -18.32 2.71 -8.18
CA ARG A 169 -19.39 3.60 -7.72
C ARG A 169 -19.79 3.37 -6.27
N TRP A 170 -19.91 2.10 -5.82
CA TRP A 170 -20.23 1.80 -4.42
C TRP A 170 -19.12 2.19 -3.45
N SER A 171 -17.87 2.18 -3.91
CA SER A 171 -16.71 2.65 -3.14
C SER A 171 -16.75 4.18 -2.98
N GLU A 172 -17.08 4.91 -4.06
CA GLU A 172 -17.25 6.37 -4.05
C GLU A 172 -18.35 6.82 -3.08
N GLU A 173 -19.45 6.06 -2.96
CA GLU A 173 -20.50 6.31 -1.98
C GLU A 173 -20.02 6.20 -0.53
N LEU A 174 -18.92 5.51 -0.31
CA LEU A 174 -18.23 5.42 0.97
C LEU A 174 -17.08 6.42 1.10
N GLY A 175 -16.90 7.31 0.11
CA GLY A 175 -15.83 8.30 0.05
C GLY A 175 -14.45 7.67 -0.18
N LEU A 176 -14.39 6.61 -0.98
CA LEU A 176 -13.17 5.90 -1.35
C LEU A 176 -13.03 5.88 -2.87
N ARG A 177 -11.81 6.14 -3.35
CA ARG A 177 -11.43 5.96 -4.75
C ARG A 177 -10.90 4.54 -4.91
N VAL A 178 -11.29 3.87 -5.98
CA VAL A 178 -10.68 2.57 -6.31
C VAL A 178 -9.35 2.81 -7.01
N ILE A 179 -8.34 2.09 -6.58
CA ILE A 179 -7.03 2.06 -7.23
C ILE A 179 -6.72 0.64 -7.67
N ASN A 180 -5.85 0.51 -8.66
CA ASN A 180 -5.28 -0.77 -9.08
C ASN A 180 -3.84 -0.57 -9.54
N PHE A 181 -3.09 -1.67 -9.66
CA PHE A 181 -1.75 -1.63 -10.23
C PHE A 181 -1.78 -1.19 -11.71
N THR A 182 -0.68 -0.65 -12.19
CA THR A 182 -0.53 -0.30 -13.61
C THR A 182 -0.44 -1.57 -14.46
N PRO A 183 -1.41 -1.82 -15.36
CA PRO A 183 -1.41 -3.00 -16.21
C PRO A 183 -0.13 -3.12 -17.06
N GLY A 184 0.38 -4.34 -17.17
CA GLY A 184 1.59 -4.63 -17.95
C GLY A 184 2.89 -4.65 -17.15
N THR A 185 2.96 -4.00 -15.99
CA THR A 185 4.14 -4.00 -15.10
C THR A 185 4.49 -5.38 -14.58
N GLY A 186 3.48 -6.18 -14.22
CA GLY A 186 3.61 -7.61 -13.91
C GLY A 186 4.08 -7.94 -12.50
N THR A 187 4.44 -6.97 -11.66
CA THR A 187 4.92 -7.21 -10.29
C THR A 187 3.89 -7.92 -9.42
N ASN A 188 2.60 -7.67 -9.68
CA ASN A 188 1.47 -8.31 -9.00
C ASN A 188 1.41 -9.84 -9.18
N ALA A 189 2.15 -10.44 -10.13
CA ALA A 189 2.19 -11.89 -10.29
C ALA A 189 3.13 -12.60 -9.29
N ASP A 190 3.68 -11.87 -8.35
CA ASP A 190 4.57 -12.36 -7.31
C ASP A 190 3.91 -13.31 -6.29
N TYR A 191 2.57 -13.46 -6.33
CA TYR A 191 1.85 -14.45 -5.53
C TYR A 191 1.87 -15.86 -6.12
N THR A 192 2.17 -15.99 -7.42
CA THR A 192 2.07 -17.28 -8.13
C THR A 192 3.12 -18.28 -7.63
N THR A 193 2.73 -19.56 -7.53
CA THR A 193 3.57 -20.67 -7.09
C THR A 193 4.09 -21.50 -8.28
N PRO A 194 5.19 -22.26 -8.14
CA PRO A 194 5.80 -23.00 -9.24
C PRO A 194 4.89 -24.02 -9.94
N ASP A 195 3.84 -24.50 -9.29
CA ASP A 195 2.83 -25.41 -9.84
C ASP A 195 1.79 -24.71 -10.72
N MET A 196 1.68 -23.39 -10.64
CA MET A 196 0.75 -22.62 -11.47
C MET A 196 1.32 -22.40 -12.87
N ALA A 197 0.50 -22.59 -13.90
CA ALA A 197 0.88 -22.31 -15.30
C ALA A 197 1.24 -20.82 -15.52
N SER A 198 0.73 -19.92 -14.68
CA SER A 198 1.01 -18.49 -14.71
C SER A 198 2.26 -18.08 -13.94
N TYR A 199 2.97 -19.01 -13.30
CA TYR A 199 4.16 -18.73 -12.49
C TYR A 199 5.21 -17.95 -13.28
N LYS A 200 5.77 -16.95 -12.60
CA LYS A 200 6.93 -16.19 -13.07
C LYS A 200 7.92 -16.02 -11.93
N SER A 201 9.20 -16.30 -12.20
CA SER A 201 10.26 -16.10 -11.22
C SER A 201 10.41 -14.61 -10.90
N SER A 202 11.00 -14.30 -9.75
CA SER A 202 11.29 -12.92 -9.34
C SER A 202 12.21 -12.21 -10.32
N GLU A 203 13.15 -12.92 -10.92
CA GLU A 203 13.99 -12.40 -11.99
C GLU A 203 13.16 -12.02 -13.22
N HIS A 204 12.28 -12.90 -13.69
CA HIS A 204 11.40 -12.62 -14.82
C HIS A 204 10.47 -11.43 -14.55
N LEU A 205 9.95 -11.28 -13.32
CA LEU A 205 9.12 -10.14 -12.95
C LEU A 205 9.91 -8.83 -13.02
N MET A 206 11.17 -8.83 -12.56
CA MET A 206 12.07 -7.69 -12.65
C MET A 206 12.35 -7.32 -14.11
N GLU A 207 12.77 -8.28 -14.93
CA GLU A 207 13.02 -8.08 -16.35
C GLU A 207 11.81 -7.53 -17.09
N ARG A 208 10.62 -8.09 -16.81
CA ARG A 208 9.36 -7.65 -17.40
C ARG A 208 9.05 -6.20 -17.04
N LEU A 209 9.23 -5.82 -15.78
CA LEU A 209 9.00 -4.45 -15.33
C LEU A 209 9.94 -3.47 -16.02
N LEU A 210 11.24 -3.79 -16.09
CA LEU A 210 12.25 -2.92 -16.73
C LEU A 210 12.01 -2.81 -18.25
N ARG A 211 11.64 -3.91 -18.90
CA ARG A 211 11.24 -3.89 -20.32
C ARG A 211 9.97 -3.03 -20.52
N PHE A 212 8.99 -3.14 -19.64
CA PHE A 212 7.81 -2.28 -19.70
C PHE A 212 8.19 -0.80 -19.59
N GLU A 213 9.10 -0.45 -18.68
CA GLU A 213 9.59 0.91 -18.52
C GLU A 213 10.23 1.44 -19.81
N GLU A 214 11.02 0.63 -20.49
CA GLU A 214 11.73 0.99 -21.73
C GLU A 214 10.80 1.11 -22.94
N THR A 215 9.77 0.27 -23.02
CA THR A 215 8.92 0.16 -24.23
C THR A 215 7.61 0.93 -24.15
N ASN A 216 7.15 1.26 -22.93
CA ASN A 216 5.91 2.03 -22.75
C ASN A 216 6.19 3.52 -22.95
N SER A 217 5.33 4.22 -23.68
CA SER A 217 5.48 5.66 -23.99
C SER A 217 5.55 6.55 -22.74
N LEU A 218 4.89 6.16 -21.65
CA LEU A 218 4.94 6.84 -20.35
C LEU A 218 6.05 6.28 -19.44
N GLY A 219 6.72 5.19 -19.85
CA GLY A 219 7.59 4.46 -18.94
C GLY A 219 6.82 4.05 -17.66
N LEU A 220 7.42 4.30 -16.50
CA LEU A 220 6.77 4.12 -15.19
C LEU A 220 6.29 5.44 -14.56
N ARG A 221 6.07 6.51 -15.32
CA ARG A 221 5.53 7.76 -14.77
C ARG A 221 4.16 7.53 -14.16
N GLY A 222 4.02 7.86 -12.88
CA GLY A 222 2.80 7.65 -12.11
C GLY A 222 2.41 6.18 -11.92
N ALA A 223 3.30 5.23 -12.23
CA ALA A 223 2.95 3.81 -12.13
C ALA A 223 2.71 3.39 -10.68
N ILE A 224 1.73 2.51 -10.52
CA ILE A 224 1.39 1.84 -9.28
C ILE A 224 1.90 0.40 -9.39
N LEU A 225 2.87 0.04 -8.57
CA LEU A 225 3.49 -1.29 -8.55
C LEU A 225 3.00 -2.07 -7.34
N LEU A 226 2.22 -3.10 -7.57
CA LEU A 226 1.71 -4.00 -6.54
C LEU A 226 2.70 -5.13 -6.28
N ILE A 227 2.99 -5.38 -5.02
CA ILE A 227 3.77 -6.49 -4.48
C ILE A 227 3.01 -7.03 -3.27
N HIS A 228 2.95 -8.35 -3.11
CA HIS A 228 2.31 -8.95 -1.94
C HIS A 228 3.25 -8.87 -0.71
N LEU A 229 2.68 -8.56 0.46
CA LEU A 229 3.42 -8.45 1.73
C LEU A 229 3.95 -9.80 2.21
N GLY A 230 3.32 -10.84 1.77
CA GLY A 230 3.67 -12.24 1.97
C GLY A 230 2.99 -13.09 0.90
N THR A 231 3.50 -14.29 0.67
CA THR A 231 3.00 -15.20 -0.37
C THR A 231 3.03 -16.64 0.12
N HIS A 232 2.28 -17.52 -0.55
CA HIS A 232 2.22 -18.94 -0.19
C HIS A 232 3.63 -19.54 0.04
N PRO A 233 3.83 -20.42 1.04
CA PRO A 233 5.15 -21.01 1.34
C PRO A 233 5.81 -21.74 0.16
N ASP A 234 5.02 -22.33 -0.74
CA ASP A 234 5.52 -23.03 -1.93
C ASP A 234 6.22 -22.10 -2.93
N ARG A 235 5.93 -20.78 -2.85
CA ARG A 235 6.75 -19.82 -3.56
C ARG A 235 7.99 -19.50 -2.73
N THR A 236 9.07 -20.20 -2.97
CA THR A 236 10.38 -19.97 -2.30
C THR A 236 11.16 -18.80 -2.90
N ASP A 237 10.92 -18.46 -4.16
CA ASP A 237 11.48 -17.31 -4.86
C ASP A 237 10.62 -16.06 -4.59
N LYS A 238 10.89 -15.37 -3.49
CA LYS A 238 10.09 -14.24 -3.02
C LYS A 238 10.49 -12.93 -3.70
N PHE A 239 9.57 -12.29 -4.40
CA PHE A 239 9.87 -11.05 -5.14
C PHE A 239 10.25 -9.88 -4.21
N TYR A 240 9.70 -9.83 -3.00
CA TYR A 240 10.10 -8.83 -2.01
C TYR A 240 11.58 -8.94 -1.59
N ASP A 241 12.25 -10.06 -1.84
CA ASP A 241 13.69 -10.19 -1.65
C ASP A 241 14.50 -9.32 -2.62
N ARG A 242 13.92 -8.98 -3.76
CA ARG A 242 14.50 -8.10 -4.79
C ARG A 242 14.09 -6.64 -4.65
N LEU A 243 13.29 -6.29 -3.60
CA LEU A 243 12.77 -4.93 -3.43
C LEU A 243 13.88 -3.88 -3.33
N GLY A 244 14.99 -4.20 -2.66
CA GLY A 244 16.13 -3.29 -2.55
C GLY A 244 16.75 -2.95 -3.91
N ASP A 245 16.98 -3.98 -4.75
CA ASP A 245 17.50 -3.84 -6.10
C ASP A 245 16.54 -3.04 -6.99
N LEU A 246 15.23 -3.35 -6.90
CA LEU A 246 14.18 -2.65 -7.63
C LEU A 246 14.18 -1.15 -7.34
N ILE A 247 14.22 -0.79 -6.05
CA ILE A 247 14.22 0.63 -5.64
C ILE A 247 15.49 1.33 -6.14
N GLN A 248 16.65 0.70 -6.03
CA GLN A 248 17.92 1.28 -6.49
C GLN A 248 17.91 1.49 -8.00
N GLU A 249 17.46 0.50 -8.78
CA GLU A 249 17.36 0.59 -10.24
C GLU A 249 16.42 1.72 -10.68
N LEU A 250 15.24 1.82 -10.07
CA LEU A 250 14.28 2.88 -10.39
C LEU A 250 14.82 4.27 -10.00
N LYS A 251 15.53 4.40 -8.88
CA LYS A 251 16.21 5.65 -8.50
C LYS A 251 17.31 6.02 -9.50
N ALA A 252 18.09 5.05 -9.95
CA ALA A 252 19.13 5.28 -10.97
C ALA A 252 18.54 5.77 -12.29
N ARG A 253 17.33 5.32 -12.64
CA ARG A 253 16.55 5.81 -13.81
C ARG A 253 15.85 7.15 -13.55
N GLY A 254 16.00 7.75 -12.37
CA GLY A 254 15.48 9.07 -12.01
C GLY A 254 14.06 9.08 -11.48
N TYR A 255 13.52 7.92 -11.09
CA TYR A 255 12.19 7.84 -10.45
C TYR A 255 12.27 8.23 -8.97
N LYS A 256 11.24 8.94 -8.52
CA LYS A 256 10.96 9.21 -7.11
C LYS A 256 9.82 8.32 -6.65
N PHE A 257 9.75 8.09 -5.35
CA PHE A 257 8.70 7.27 -4.76
C PHE A 257 7.71 8.14 -3.98
N GLU A 258 6.44 7.79 -4.10
CA GLU A 258 5.35 8.48 -3.40
C GLU A 258 4.39 7.45 -2.80
N ARG A 259 3.57 7.88 -1.84
CA ARG A 259 2.50 7.09 -1.25
C ARG A 259 1.14 7.78 -1.46
N PHE A 260 0.07 7.05 -1.38
CA PHE A 260 -1.31 7.54 -1.38
C PHE A 260 -1.64 8.41 -0.18
#